data_a35b1d4e43699e6a542bf690d794b1b1
#
_entry.id   a35b1d4e43699e6a542bf690d794b1b1
#
_cell.length_a   1.000
_cell.length_b   1.000
_cell.length_c   1.000
_cell.angle_alpha   90.00
_cell.angle_beta   90.00
_cell.angle_gamma   90.00
#
_symmetry.space_group_name_H-M   'P 1'
#
loop_
_entity.id
_entity.type
_entity.pdbx_description
1 polymer ?
#
loop_
_entity_poly.entity_id
_entity_poly.type
_entity_poly.pdbx_seq_one_letter_code
_entity_poly.pdbx_strand_id
1 'polypeptide(L)'
;MNRLKSVVIAAVLLAVTTVASAVDMSKPTGTGTLTITNISIGSDGTTLDFEGPVENYGTVFATHYLQSVDGDRARGIVTGQARAMLNDGGMVVTPHHGTFTRSGSSLQIYFTDATNTGVVNFVVWDADVLTKKVSLKYWEVKSVD
;
A
#
# COMPACT_ATOMS: atom_id res chain seq x y z
N MET A 1 -7.87 -75.60 0.55
CA MET A 1 -7.35 -74.67 -0.46
C MET A 1 -8.04 -73.29 -0.26
N ASN A 2 -7.39 -72.44 0.51
CA ASN A 2 -7.94 -71.09 0.83
C ASN A 2 -7.33 -70.10 -0.16
N ARG A 3 -8.20 -69.52 -0.99
CA ARG A 3 -7.80 -68.39 -1.85
C ARG A 3 -7.96 -67.10 -1.04
N LEU A 4 -6.81 -66.51 -0.67
CA LEU A 4 -6.74 -65.16 -0.13
C LEU A 4 -7.13 -64.18 -1.25
N LYS A 5 -8.20 -63.47 -1.09
CA LYS A 5 -8.57 -62.34 -1.96
C LYS A 5 -7.81 -61.13 -1.47
N SER A 6 -6.79 -60.71 -2.19
CA SER A 6 -6.09 -59.43 -1.97
C SER A 6 -7.03 -58.31 -2.37
N VAL A 7 -7.44 -57.52 -1.40
CA VAL A 7 -8.16 -56.24 -1.62
C VAL A 7 -7.08 -55.16 -1.79
N VAL A 8 -6.92 -54.70 -3.01
CA VAL A 8 -6.10 -53.51 -3.29
C VAL A 8 -6.93 -52.29 -3.00
N ILE A 9 -6.65 -51.60 -1.89
CA ILE A 9 -7.21 -50.30 -1.57
C ILE A 9 -6.40 -49.24 -2.33
N ALA A 10 -6.92 -48.78 -3.42
CA ALA A 10 -6.37 -47.60 -4.12
C ALA A 10 -6.74 -46.36 -3.32
N ALA A 11 -5.77 -45.81 -2.57
CA ALA A 11 -5.89 -44.50 -1.94
C ALA A 11 -5.78 -43.45 -3.02
N VAL A 12 -6.89 -42.87 -3.46
CA VAL A 12 -6.90 -41.68 -4.31
C VAL A 12 -6.58 -40.48 -3.42
N LEU A 13 -5.30 -40.05 -3.42
CA LEU A 13 -4.93 -38.76 -2.87
C LEU A 13 -5.51 -37.68 -3.80
N LEU A 14 -6.62 -37.07 -3.40
CA LEU A 14 -7.07 -35.79 -3.96
C LEU A 14 -6.05 -34.72 -3.53
N ALA A 15 -5.10 -34.41 -4.42
CA ALA A 15 -4.29 -33.22 -4.27
C ALA A 15 -5.18 -31.99 -4.51
N VAL A 16 -5.66 -31.37 -3.43
CA VAL A 16 -6.29 -30.08 -3.49
C VAL A 16 -5.17 -29.06 -3.79
N THR A 17 -4.96 -28.76 -5.05
CA THR A 17 -4.09 -27.65 -5.45
C THR A 17 -4.80 -26.35 -5.09
N THR A 18 -4.47 -25.78 -3.93
CA THR A 18 -4.83 -24.39 -3.65
C THR A 18 -4.05 -23.53 -4.64
N VAL A 19 -4.76 -22.93 -5.58
CA VAL A 19 -4.18 -21.93 -6.47
C VAL A 19 -3.88 -20.72 -5.59
N ALA A 20 -2.60 -20.56 -5.20
CA ALA A 20 -2.16 -19.33 -4.56
C ALA A 20 -2.29 -18.22 -5.60
N SER A 21 -3.26 -17.33 -5.41
CA SER A 21 -3.40 -16.12 -6.23
C SER A 21 -2.27 -15.19 -5.85
N ALA A 22 -1.21 -15.12 -6.66
CA ALA A 22 -0.16 -14.14 -6.51
C ALA A 22 -0.69 -12.76 -6.95
N VAL A 23 -0.39 -11.72 -6.17
CA VAL A 23 -0.70 -10.35 -6.57
C VAL A 23 0.18 -10.00 -7.78
N ASP A 24 -0.46 -9.60 -8.87
CA ASP A 24 0.27 -9.15 -10.06
C ASP A 24 0.73 -7.70 -9.88
N MET A 25 2.04 -7.54 -9.67
CA MET A 25 2.68 -6.23 -9.52
C MET A 25 3.22 -5.66 -10.84
N SER A 26 2.98 -6.32 -11.97
CA SER A 26 3.47 -5.88 -13.28
C SER A 26 2.83 -4.58 -13.75
N LYS A 27 1.56 -4.34 -13.38
CA LYS A 27 0.80 -3.15 -13.72
C LYS A 27 0.07 -2.61 -12.50
N PRO A 28 0.20 -1.31 -12.17
CA PRO A 28 -0.55 -0.72 -11.08
C PRO A 28 -2.05 -0.74 -11.37
N THR A 29 -2.85 -0.87 -10.31
CA THR A 29 -4.32 -0.74 -10.36
C THR A 29 -4.72 0.69 -10.68
N GLY A 30 -3.96 1.66 -10.17
CA GLY A 30 -4.15 3.07 -10.49
C GLY A 30 -2.94 3.92 -10.12
N THR A 31 -3.01 5.17 -10.55
CA THR A 31 -1.98 6.19 -10.36
C THR A 31 -2.59 7.45 -9.76
N GLY A 32 -1.73 8.36 -9.30
CA GLY A 32 -2.17 9.67 -8.84
C GLY A 32 -1.02 10.66 -8.80
N THR A 33 -1.37 11.92 -8.65
CA THR A 33 -0.43 13.02 -8.44
C THR A 33 -0.88 13.86 -7.27
N LEU A 34 0.02 14.03 -6.29
CA LEU A 34 -0.26 14.85 -5.13
C LEU A 34 0.72 16.02 -5.06
N THR A 35 0.36 17.00 -4.26
CA THR A 35 1.23 18.11 -3.87
C THR A 35 1.47 18.04 -2.38
N ILE A 36 2.71 18.27 -1.93
CA ILE A 36 3.01 18.47 -0.51
C ILE A 36 2.52 19.87 -0.13
N THR A 37 1.52 19.95 0.72
CA THR A 37 0.90 21.21 1.13
C THR A 37 1.51 21.77 2.41
N ASN A 38 2.10 20.90 3.24
CA ASN A 38 2.77 21.31 4.47
C ASN A 38 3.93 20.38 4.80
N ILE A 39 4.97 20.94 5.40
CA ILE A 39 6.12 20.23 5.97
C ILE A 39 6.34 20.78 7.37
N SER A 40 6.11 19.93 8.39
CA SER A 40 6.29 20.29 9.80
C SER A 40 7.42 19.45 10.39
N ILE A 41 8.51 20.13 10.74
CA ILE A 41 9.75 19.49 11.23
C ILE A 41 9.72 19.45 12.76
N GLY A 42 9.75 18.24 13.32
CA GLY A 42 9.88 18.00 14.76
C GLY A 42 11.24 17.43 15.12
N SER A 43 11.50 17.32 16.44
CA SER A 43 12.73 16.71 16.97
C SER A 43 12.86 15.23 16.60
N ASP A 44 11.74 14.51 16.61
CA ASP A 44 11.71 13.05 16.50
C ASP A 44 11.26 12.57 15.10
N GLY A 45 10.78 13.48 14.27
CA GLY A 45 10.30 13.16 12.93
C GLY A 45 9.73 14.36 12.20
N THR A 46 9.25 14.11 10.99
CA THR A 46 8.68 15.14 10.11
C THR A 46 7.28 14.74 9.71
N THR A 47 6.34 15.66 9.84
CA THR A 47 4.99 15.50 9.30
C THR A 47 4.90 16.15 7.93
N LEU A 48 4.35 15.43 6.97
CA LEU A 48 4.05 15.90 5.63
C LEU A 48 2.56 15.78 5.38
N ASP A 49 1.95 16.85 4.87
CA ASP A 49 0.56 16.84 4.40
C ASP A 49 0.54 16.88 2.88
N PHE A 50 -0.39 16.17 2.28
CA PHE A 50 -0.51 15.98 0.85
C PHE A 50 -1.95 16.12 0.40
N GLU A 51 -2.14 16.62 -0.82
CA GLU A 51 -3.44 16.61 -1.49
C GLU A 51 -3.32 16.43 -3.00
N GLY A 52 -4.32 15.83 -3.61
CA GLY A 52 -4.42 15.73 -5.07
C GLY A 52 -5.27 14.57 -5.56
N PRO A 53 -5.43 14.49 -6.89
CA PRO A 53 -6.26 13.47 -7.52
C PRO A 53 -5.56 12.10 -7.55
N VAL A 54 -6.34 11.05 -7.29
CA VAL A 54 -5.94 9.65 -7.40
C VAL A 54 -7.02 8.90 -8.18
N GLU A 55 -6.61 8.13 -9.19
CA GLU A 55 -7.52 7.29 -9.98
C GLU A 55 -8.37 6.41 -9.06
N ASN A 56 -9.66 6.32 -9.33
CA ASN A 56 -10.69 5.56 -8.60
C ASN A 56 -10.99 6.08 -7.18
N TYR A 57 -10.22 7.04 -6.65
CA TYR A 57 -10.39 7.58 -5.30
C TYR A 57 -10.80 9.06 -5.24
N GLY A 58 -10.79 9.75 -6.40
CA GLY A 58 -11.13 11.17 -6.46
C GLY A 58 -10.03 12.06 -5.86
N THR A 59 -10.36 12.97 -4.95
CA THR A 59 -9.38 13.85 -4.29
C THR A 59 -8.96 13.27 -2.96
N VAL A 60 -7.68 13.02 -2.82
CA VAL A 60 -7.07 12.46 -1.60
C VAL A 60 -6.41 13.57 -0.79
N PHE A 61 -6.64 13.54 0.51
CA PHE A 61 -5.96 14.34 1.55
C PHE A 61 -5.27 13.36 2.48
N ALA A 62 -3.96 13.48 2.65
CA ALA A 62 -3.18 12.57 3.47
C ALA A 62 -2.20 13.29 4.38
N THR A 63 -1.93 12.69 5.52
CA THR A 63 -0.88 13.12 6.46
C THR A 63 0.02 11.94 6.76
N HIS A 64 1.32 12.10 6.57
CA HIS A 64 2.33 11.12 6.93
C HIS A 64 3.29 11.68 7.98
N TYR A 65 3.57 10.89 9.00
CA TYR A 65 4.63 11.11 9.95
C TYR A 65 5.81 10.20 9.62
N LEU A 66 6.97 10.79 9.34
CA LEU A 66 8.21 10.13 8.98
C LEU A 66 9.16 10.15 10.17
N GLN A 67 9.59 8.98 10.63
CA GLN A 67 10.53 8.82 11.71
C GLN A 67 11.76 8.04 11.24
N SER A 68 12.94 8.65 11.30
CA SER A 68 14.18 8.01 10.87
C SER A 68 14.61 6.93 11.84
N VAL A 69 15.19 5.86 11.31
CA VAL A 69 15.79 4.76 12.08
C VAL A 69 17.31 4.73 11.97
N ASP A 70 17.89 5.62 11.18
CA ASP A 70 19.34 5.79 11.01
C ASP A 70 19.80 7.21 11.30
N GLY A 71 21.11 7.38 11.57
CA GLY A 71 21.72 8.68 11.85
C GLY A 71 21.72 9.63 10.67
N ASP A 72 21.74 9.12 9.44
CA ASP A 72 21.76 9.90 8.21
C ASP A 72 20.37 10.39 7.79
N ARG A 73 19.34 9.97 8.50
CA ARG A 73 17.92 10.27 8.20
C ARG A 73 17.51 9.90 6.77
N ALA A 74 18.16 8.86 6.24
CA ALA A 74 17.94 8.39 4.87
C ALA A 74 16.86 7.31 4.78
N ARG A 75 16.51 6.69 5.92
CA ARG A 75 15.53 5.60 6.00
C ARG A 75 14.74 5.68 7.29
N GLY A 76 13.52 5.16 7.24
CA GLY A 76 12.69 5.11 8.44
C GLY A 76 11.33 4.51 8.21
N ILE A 77 10.50 4.70 9.22
CA ILE A 77 9.11 4.26 9.22
C ILE A 77 8.19 5.44 8.86
N VAL A 78 7.07 5.09 8.25
CA VAL A 78 5.97 6.00 7.95
C VAL A 78 4.72 5.49 8.63
N THR A 79 4.06 6.38 9.34
CA THR A 79 2.69 6.18 9.80
C THR A 79 1.84 7.35 9.32
N GLY A 80 0.57 7.09 9.07
CA GLY A 80 -0.29 8.16 8.61
C GLY A 80 -1.70 7.70 8.31
N GLN A 81 -2.42 8.56 7.65
CA GLN A 81 -3.79 8.31 7.23
C GLN A 81 -4.14 9.16 6.01
N ALA A 82 -5.15 8.71 5.30
CA ALA A 82 -5.75 9.50 4.24
C ALA A 82 -7.27 9.47 4.29
N ARG A 83 -7.85 10.49 3.67
CA ARG A 83 -9.26 10.55 3.31
C ARG A 83 -9.37 10.87 1.84
N ALA A 84 -10.12 10.05 1.13
CA ALA A 84 -10.43 10.25 -0.26
C ALA A 84 -11.88 10.70 -0.39
N MET A 85 -12.08 11.84 -1.04
CA MET A 85 -13.41 12.35 -1.39
C MET A 85 -13.75 11.88 -2.79
N LEU A 86 -14.66 10.94 -2.88
CA LEU A 86 -15.13 10.38 -4.14
C LEU A 86 -15.97 11.41 -4.91
N ASN A 87 -16.04 11.26 -6.23
CA ASN A 87 -16.80 12.19 -7.08
C ASN A 87 -18.31 12.19 -6.81
N ASP A 88 -18.84 11.13 -6.21
CA ASP A 88 -20.25 11.01 -5.78
C ASP A 88 -20.51 11.61 -4.37
N GLY A 89 -19.47 12.15 -3.71
CA GLY A 89 -19.54 12.71 -2.36
C GLY A 89 -19.29 11.70 -1.26
N GLY A 90 -19.05 10.42 -1.59
CA GLY A 90 -18.64 9.42 -0.62
C GLY A 90 -17.23 9.68 -0.08
N MET A 91 -16.90 9.04 1.05
CA MET A 91 -15.59 9.18 1.69
C MET A 91 -14.99 7.80 1.95
N VAL A 92 -13.75 7.63 1.53
CA VAL A 92 -12.90 6.48 1.89
C VAL A 92 -11.88 6.96 2.92
N VAL A 93 -11.72 6.19 3.99
CA VAL A 93 -10.74 6.46 5.07
C VAL A 93 -9.79 5.29 5.16
N THR A 94 -8.50 5.60 5.29
CA THR A 94 -7.48 4.56 5.33
C THR A 94 -6.31 4.95 6.23
N PRO A 95 -5.86 4.07 7.16
CA PRO A 95 -4.59 4.18 7.84
C PRO A 95 -3.45 3.74 6.91
N HIS A 96 -2.29 4.38 7.05
CA HIS A 96 -1.08 4.08 6.31
C HIS A 96 0.04 3.61 7.25
N HIS A 97 0.69 2.50 6.92
CA HIS A 97 1.85 1.98 7.63
C HIS A 97 2.91 1.49 6.64
N GLY A 98 4.13 1.97 6.80
CA GLY A 98 5.18 1.59 5.87
C GLY A 98 6.55 2.14 6.21
N THR A 99 7.35 2.31 5.19
CA THR A 99 8.75 2.73 5.27
C THR A 99 9.03 3.82 4.23
N PHE A 100 10.11 4.56 4.45
CA PHE A 100 10.62 5.50 3.46
C PHE A 100 12.11 5.35 3.25
N THR A 101 12.56 5.76 2.08
CA THR A 101 13.97 6.04 1.77
C THR A 101 14.08 7.45 1.20
N ARG A 102 15.19 8.14 1.51
CA ARG A 102 15.46 9.49 1.04
C ARG A 102 16.87 9.59 0.44
N SER A 103 16.98 10.30 -0.66
CA SER A 103 18.25 10.67 -1.28
C SER A 103 18.13 12.12 -1.77
N GLY A 104 18.84 13.04 -1.14
CA GLY A 104 18.70 14.47 -1.42
C GLY A 104 17.27 14.95 -1.17
N SER A 105 16.65 15.54 -2.20
CA SER A 105 15.26 15.99 -2.17
C SER A 105 14.25 14.88 -2.51
N SER A 106 14.72 13.76 -3.06
CA SER A 106 13.87 12.62 -3.41
C SER A 106 13.52 11.81 -2.18
N LEU A 107 12.24 11.55 -2.00
CA LEU A 107 11.65 10.74 -0.94
C LEU A 107 10.78 9.67 -1.57
N GLN A 108 11.10 8.41 -1.31
CA GLN A 108 10.28 7.28 -1.76
C GLN A 108 9.60 6.64 -0.55
N ILE A 109 8.28 6.54 -0.60
CA ILE A 109 7.45 6.03 0.48
C ILE A 109 6.74 4.77 0.00
N TYR A 110 6.87 3.70 0.78
CA TYR A 110 6.21 2.42 0.55
C TYR A 110 5.30 2.11 1.73
N PHE A 111 4.04 1.85 1.48
CA PHE A 111 3.13 1.51 2.56
C PHE A 111 2.00 0.60 2.08
N THR A 112 1.33 0.00 3.04
CA THR A 112 0.04 -0.63 2.84
C THR A 112 -1.06 0.24 3.44
N ASP A 113 -2.20 0.25 2.81
CA ASP A 113 -3.41 0.81 3.36
C ASP A 113 -4.54 -0.24 3.40
N ALA A 114 -5.41 -0.10 4.40
CA ALA A 114 -6.61 -0.91 4.52
C ALA A 114 -7.80 0.05 4.66
N THR A 115 -8.56 0.18 3.59
CA THR A 115 -9.67 1.13 3.53
C THR A 115 -10.83 0.71 4.43
N ASN A 116 -11.66 1.67 4.85
CA ASN A 116 -12.89 1.39 5.58
C ASN A 116 -13.92 0.59 4.75
N THR A 117 -13.71 0.44 3.45
CA THR A 117 -14.52 -0.42 2.57
C THR A 117 -14.03 -1.87 2.52
N GLY A 118 -12.86 -2.15 3.11
CA GLY A 118 -12.26 -3.49 3.14
C GLY A 118 -11.23 -3.77 2.05
N VAL A 119 -11.03 -2.85 1.12
CA VAL A 119 -9.96 -2.92 0.11
C VAL A 119 -8.60 -2.75 0.81
N VAL A 120 -7.61 -3.52 0.38
CA VAL A 120 -6.23 -3.38 0.83
C VAL A 120 -5.34 -3.10 -0.37
N ASN A 121 -4.53 -2.05 -0.29
CA ASN A 121 -3.59 -1.69 -1.34
C ASN A 121 -2.14 -1.75 -0.83
N PHE A 122 -1.21 -2.03 -1.74
CA PHE A 122 0.19 -1.69 -1.62
C PHE A 122 0.44 -0.42 -2.45
N VAL A 123 1.13 0.55 -1.87
CA VAL A 123 1.26 1.90 -2.45
C VAL A 123 2.72 2.34 -2.46
N VAL A 124 3.12 2.97 -3.55
CA VAL A 124 4.45 3.60 -3.71
C VAL A 124 4.26 5.06 -4.08
N TRP A 125 4.86 5.95 -3.30
CA TRP A 125 4.92 7.39 -3.59
C TRP A 125 6.36 7.81 -3.87
N ASP A 126 6.55 8.48 -4.98
CA ASP A 126 7.80 9.14 -5.35
C ASP A 126 7.59 10.66 -5.20
N ALA A 127 8.20 11.24 -4.18
CA ALA A 127 8.06 12.65 -3.83
C ALA A 127 9.38 13.40 -4.02
N ASP A 128 9.29 14.65 -4.43
CA ASP A 128 10.37 15.61 -4.36
C ASP A 128 9.99 16.75 -3.43
N VAL A 129 10.71 16.89 -2.32
CA VAL A 129 10.37 17.84 -1.26
C VAL A 129 10.65 19.29 -1.65
N LEU A 130 11.53 19.55 -2.64
CA LEU A 130 11.82 20.89 -3.12
C LEU A 130 10.74 21.38 -4.08
N THR A 131 10.33 20.55 -5.03
CA THR A 131 9.27 20.89 -5.98
C THR A 131 7.87 20.65 -5.41
N LYS A 132 7.80 19.95 -4.27
CA LYS A 132 6.56 19.54 -3.59
C LYS A 132 5.64 18.65 -4.43
N LYS A 133 6.17 18.00 -5.45
CA LYS A 133 5.43 17.11 -6.34
C LYS A 133 5.57 15.66 -5.89
N VAL A 134 4.47 14.93 -6.00
CA VAL A 134 4.41 13.50 -5.68
C VAL A 134 3.71 12.79 -6.83
N SER A 135 4.32 11.73 -7.34
CA SER A 135 3.65 10.73 -8.17
C SER A 135 3.43 9.47 -7.36
N LEU A 136 2.31 8.83 -7.54
CA LEU A 136 1.98 7.61 -6.83
C LEU A 136 1.46 6.51 -7.76
N LYS A 137 1.69 5.28 -7.32
CA LYS A 137 1.12 4.07 -7.90
C LYS A 137 0.59 3.20 -6.78
N TYR A 138 -0.52 2.52 -7.02
CA TYR A 138 -1.03 1.55 -6.07
C TYR A 138 -1.47 0.25 -6.77
N TRP A 139 -1.37 -0.85 -6.04
CA TRP A 139 -1.81 -2.18 -6.43
C TRP A 139 -2.81 -2.68 -5.40
N GLU A 140 -3.98 -3.02 -5.86
CA GLU A 140 -4.98 -3.65 -5.00
C GLU A 140 -4.56 -5.10 -4.72
N VAL A 141 -4.27 -5.41 -3.46
CA VAL A 141 -3.84 -6.74 -3.01
C VAL A 141 -4.99 -7.55 -2.45
N LYS A 142 -6.08 -6.89 -2.08
CA LYS A 142 -7.34 -7.49 -1.68
C LYS A 142 -8.49 -6.61 -2.12
N SER A 143 -9.38 -7.17 -2.95
CA SER A 143 -10.66 -6.55 -3.32
C SER A 143 -11.76 -6.88 -2.32
N VAL A 144 -12.85 -6.16 -2.39
CA VAL A 144 -14.12 -6.50 -1.75
C VAL A 144 -14.98 -7.16 -2.82
N ASP A 145 -15.43 -8.38 -2.55
CA ASP A 145 -16.37 -9.13 -3.40
C ASP A 145 -17.78 -8.51 -3.34
#